data_29799d4e60b47c046096624fb617e0fb
#
_entry.id   29799d4e60b47c046096624fb617e0fb
#
_cell.length_a   1.000
_cell.length_b   1.000
_cell.length_c   1.000
_cell.angle_alpha   90.00
_cell.angle_beta   90.00
_cell.angle_gamma   90.00
#
_symmetry.space_group_name_H-M   'P 1'
#
loop_
_entity.id
_entity.type
_entity.pdbx_description
1 polymer ?
#
loop_
_entity_poly.entity_id
_entity_poly.type
_entity_poly.pdbx_seq_one_letter_code
_entity_poly.pdbx_strand_id
1 'polypeptide(L)'
;MSVIEILKGKIVVSSQAMPDEPLYDEICMNAMMASCINGGAAGLRVAGARDVRNAKKFGVPVIGLTKPSKLPDNWKEIVYITPGLKEVNELIDAGADIIAFDGTSRPHHRCSLED
;
A
#
# COMPACT_ATOMS: atom_id res chain seq x y z
N MET A 1 4.05 19.64 10.11
CA MET A 1 4.90 19.09 9.04
C MET A 1 4.07 18.24 8.09
N SER A 2 4.33 18.34 6.79
CA SER A 2 3.70 17.45 5.83
C SER A 2 4.26 16.03 5.95
N VAL A 3 3.52 15.05 5.42
CA VAL A 3 3.99 13.65 5.41
C VAL A 3 5.33 13.53 4.68
N ILE A 4 5.49 14.26 3.58
CA ILE A 4 6.74 14.25 2.80
C ILE A 4 7.91 14.75 3.64
N GLU A 5 7.70 15.82 4.40
CA GLU A 5 8.75 16.36 5.29
C GLU A 5 9.11 15.37 6.41
N ILE A 6 8.11 14.71 6.98
CA ILE A 6 8.33 13.69 8.02
C ILE A 6 9.20 12.55 7.48
N LEU A 7 9.00 12.14 6.23
CA LEU A 7 9.72 11.02 5.64
C LEU A 7 11.06 11.40 5.02
N LYS A 8 11.33 12.68 4.82
CA LYS A 8 12.55 13.13 4.13
C LYS A 8 13.81 12.64 4.84
N GLY A 9 14.69 12.01 4.10
CA GLY A 9 15.95 11.49 4.60
C GLY A 9 15.82 10.24 5.48
N LYS A 10 14.65 9.62 5.50
CA LYS A 10 14.37 8.46 6.36
C LYS A 10 13.98 7.25 5.52
N ILE A 11 13.88 6.10 6.18
CA ILE A 11 13.55 4.83 5.50
C ILE A 11 12.09 4.51 5.70
N VAL A 12 11.41 4.23 4.57
CA VAL A 12 10.08 3.61 4.54
C VAL A 12 10.26 2.14 4.21
N VAL A 13 9.69 1.27 5.02
CA VAL A 13 9.79 -0.17 4.79
C VAL A 13 8.51 -0.69 4.16
N SER A 14 8.66 -1.45 3.08
CA SER A 14 7.54 -2.13 2.43
C SER A 14 7.30 -3.47 3.12
N SER A 15 6.10 -3.66 3.63
CA SER A 15 5.68 -4.89 4.32
C SER A 15 4.43 -5.41 3.63
N GLN A 16 4.58 -6.40 2.77
CA GLN A 16 3.51 -6.91 1.92
C GLN A 16 3.61 -8.41 1.75
N ALA A 17 2.45 -9.06 1.64
CA ALA A 17 2.34 -10.45 1.27
C ALA A 17 1.11 -10.65 0.40
N MET A 18 1.18 -11.61 -0.51
CA MET A 18 0.03 -11.98 -1.35
C MET A 18 -0.83 -13.01 -0.62
N PRO A 19 -2.14 -13.11 -0.98
CA PRO A 19 -3.08 -14.00 -0.27
C PRO A 19 -2.67 -15.46 -0.16
N ASP A 20 -1.85 -15.95 -1.08
CA ASP A 20 -1.38 -17.34 -1.06
C ASP A 20 -0.07 -17.54 -0.29
N GLU A 21 0.48 -16.47 0.27
CA GLU A 21 1.75 -16.53 1.02
C GLU A 21 1.50 -16.68 2.52
N PRO A 22 2.36 -17.44 3.23
CA PRO A 22 2.15 -17.68 4.67
C PRO A 22 2.07 -16.41 5.52
N LEU A 23 2.80 -15.36 5.16
CA LEU A 23 2.82 -14.11 5.91
C LEU A 23 1.59 -13.24 5.68
N TYR A 24 0.69 -13.62 4.77
CA TYR A 24 -0.53 -12.85 4.50
C TYR A 24 -1.48 -12.81 5.70
N ASP A 25 -1.38 -13.75 6.61
CA ASP A 25 -2.16 -13.78 7.85
C ASP A 25 -2.04 -12.44 8.58
N GLU A 26 -3.17 -11.94 9.09
CA GLU A 26 -3.20 -10.60 9.72
C GLU A 26 -2.30 -10.50 10.94
N ILE A 27 -2.24 -11.54 11.75
CA ILE A 27 -1.36 -11.57 12.93
C ILE A 27 0.10 -11.52 12.49
N CYS A 28 0.46 -12.30 11.47
CA CYS A 28 1.83 -12.31 10.92
C CYS A 28 2.20 -10.96 10.32
N MET A 29 1.31 -10.34 9.55
CA MET A 29 1.56 -9.02 8.96
C MET A 29 1.73 -7.96 10.03
N ASN A 30 0.91 -7.98 11.08
CA ASN A 30 1.04 -7.03 12.19
C ASN A 30 2.38 -7.21 12.92
N ALA A 31 2.81 -8.44 13.11
CA ALA A 31 4.11 -8.72 13.73
C ALA A 31 5.27 -8.22 12.85
N MET A 32 5.16 -8.40 11.54
CA MET A 32 6.15 -7.91 10.59
C MET A 32 6.23 -6.37 10.63
N MET A 33 5.09 -5.69 10.62
CA MET A 33 5.05 -4.23 10.71
C MET A 33 5.66 -3.73 12.02
N ALA A 34 5.31 -4.37 13.14
CA ALA A 34 5.89 -4.03 14.45
C ALA A 34 7.41 -4.20 14.45
N SER A 35 7.91 -5.25 13.82
CA SER A 35 9.34 -5.50 13.70
C SER A 35 10.05 -4.41 12.89
N CYS A 36 9.41 -3.94 11.81
CA CYS A 36 9.94 -2.83 11.01
C CYS A 36 10.03 -1.55 11.82
N ILE A 37 8.99 -1.24 12.60
CA ILE A 37 8.96 -0.06 13.47
C ILE A 37 10.04 -0.16 14.54
N ASN A 38 10.19 -1.33 15.16
CA ASN A 38 11.24 -1.56 16.16
C ASN A 38 12.64 -1.40 15.57
N GLY A 39 12.79 -1.70 14.28
CA GLY A 39 14.04 -1.51 13.56
C GLY A 39 14.32 -0.08 13.11
N GLY A 40 13.39 0.85 13.34
CA GLY A 40 13.58 2.26 13.03
C GLY A 40 12.91 2.75 11.75
N ALA A 41 11.97 2.01 11.17
CA ALA A 41 11.22 2.49 10.01
C ALA A 41 10.48 3.78 10.36
N ALA A 42 10.59 4.80 9.51
CA ALA A 42 9.90 6.07 9.68
C ALA A 42 8.51 6.08 9.04
N GLY A 43 8.23 5.12 8.19
CA GLY A 43 6.95 4.92 7.56
C GLY A 43 6.82 3.49 7.05
N LEU A 44 5.59 3.11 6.69
CA LEU A 44 5.28 1.77 6.19
C LEU A 44 4.59 1.89 4.83
N ARG A 45 4.92 0.97 3.92
CA ARG A 45 4.24 0.81 2.64
C ARG A 45 3.60 -0.56 2.62
N VAL A 46 2.27 -0.58 2.57
CA VAL A 46 1.49 -1.82 2.73
C VAL A 46 0.41 -1.93 1.66
N ALA A 47 -0.06 -3.15 1.43
CA ALA A 47 -1.08 -3.45 0.43
C ALA A 47 -2.41 -3.83 1.08
N GLY A 48 -3.48 -3.19 0.62
CA GLY A 48 -4.85 -3.50 1.04
C GLY A 48 -5.32 -2.74 2.27
N ALA A 49 -6.63 -2.51 2.32
CA ALA A 49 -7.25 -1.72 3.37
C ALA A 49 -7.03 -2.29 4.78
N ARG A 50 -7.04 -3.62 4.90
CA ARG A 50 -6.80 -4.28 6.20
C ARG A 50 -5.45 -3.87 6.79
N ASP A 51 -4.39 -4.00 5.99
CA ASP A 51 -3.04 -3.71 6.46
C ASP A 51 -2.79 -2.21 6.60
N VAL A 52 -3.44 -1.38 5.77
CA VAL A 52 -3.40 0.07 5.96
C VAL A 52 -3.98 0.45 7.32
N ARG A 53 -5.18 -0.05 7.66
CA ARG A 53 -5.81 0.23 8.96
C ARG A 53 -4.91 -0.20 10.11
N ASN A 54 -4.31 -1.37 10.00
CA ASN A 54 -3.43 -1.89 11.04
C ASN A 54 -2.12 -1.11 11.13
N ALA A 55 -1.55 -0.71 10.01
CA ALA A 55 -0.32 0.09 9.97
C ALA A 55 -0.51 1.45 10.63
N LYS A 56 -1.69 2.05 10.50
CA LYS A 56 -1.98 3.36 11.12
C LYS A 56 -1.87 3.34 12.64
N LYS A 57 -2.02 2.19 13.27
CA LYS A 57 -1.92 2.05 14.73
C LYS A 57 -0.50 2.31 15.25
N PHE A 58 0.51 2.26 14.38
CA PHE A 58 1.90 2.50 14.78
C PHE A 58 2.29 3.99 14.82
N GLY A 59 1.37 4.88 14.40
CA GLY A 59 1.62 6.32 14.49
C GLY A 59 2.61 6.89 13.49
N VAL A 60 2.92 6.16 12.42
CA VAL A 60 3.83 6.61 11.37
C VAL A 60 3.05 6.82 10.06
N PRO A 61 3.59 7.62 9.11
CA PRO A 61 2.98 7.73 7.80
C PRO A 61 2.86 6.38 7.10
N VAL A 62 1.73 6.15 6.43
CA VAL A 62 1.44 4.91 5.72
C VAL A 62 1.21 5.20 4.24
N ILE A 63 1.99 4.54 3.40
CA ILE A 63 1.78 4.52 1.96
C ILE A 63 0.95 3.27 1.65
N GLY A 64 -0.24 3.47 1.10
CA GLY A 64 -1.16 2.38 0.77
C GLY A 64 -1.26 2.15 -0.72
N LEU A 65 -1.36 0.88 -1.09
CA LEU A 65 -1.66 0.47 -2.46
C LEU A 65 -2.60 -0.72 -2.44
N THR A 66 -3.18 -1.07 -3.58
CA THR A 66 -3.93 -2.32 -3.70
C THR A 66 -3.27 -3.22 -4.73
N LYS A 67 -3.40 -4.51 -4.50
CA LYS A 67 -3.00 -5.55 -5.44
C LYS A 67 -4.15 -6.53 -5.60
N PRO A 68 -4.33 -7.13 -6.79
CA PRO A 68 -5.34 -8.19 -6.95
C PRO A 68 -4.92 -9.43 -6.16
N SER A 69 -5.89 -10.26 -5.81
CA SER A 69 -5.62 -11.53 -5.10
C SER A 69 -4.80 -12.50 -5.96
N LYS A 70 -4.87 -12.34 -7.28
CA LYS A 70 -4.11 -13.11 -8.24
C LYS A 70 -3.62 -12.20 -9.36
N LEU A 71 -2.37 -12.36 -9.77
CA LEU A 71 -1.81 -11.59 -10.88
C LEU A 71 -2.59 -11.89 -12.16
N PRO A 72 -3.12 -10.87 -12.89
CA PRO A 72 -3.82 -11.10 -14.15
C PRO A 72 -2.90 -11.72 -15.21
N ASP A 73 -3.47 -12.55 -16.09
CA ASP A 73 -2.69 -13.15 -17.16
C ASP A 73 -2.04 -12.12 -18.07
N ASN A 74 -2.71 -10.99 -18.28
CA ASN A 74 -2.23 -9.88 -19.10
C ASN A 74 -1.56 -8.76 -18.28
N TRP A 75 -0.93 -9.11 -17.16
CA TRP A 75 -0.38 -8.12 -16.21
C TRP A 75 0.61 -7.15 -16.85
N LYS A 76 1.29 -7.55 -17.91
CA LYS A 76 2.23 -6.66 -18.62
C LYS A 76 1.53 -5.57 -19.42
N GLU A 77 0.25 -5.72 -19.70
CA GLU A 77 -0.52 -4.88 -20.62
C GLU A 77 -1.49 -3.94 -19.91
N ILE A 78 -1.76 -4.19 -18.64
CA ILE A 78 -2.73 -3.39 -17.87
C ILE A 78 -2.14 -2.91 -16.54
N VAL A 79 -2.77 -1.88 -15.97
CA VAL A 79 -2.47 -1.45 -14.61
C VAL A 79 -3.26 -2.34 -13.64
N TYR A 80 -2.57 -2.94 -12.68
CA TYR A 80 -3.22 -3.77 -11.65
C TYR A 80 -2.88 -3.32 -10.22
N ILE A 81 -1.95 -2.39 -10.05
CA ILE A 81 -1.63 -1.78 -8.75
C ILE A 81 -2.46 -0.53 -8.60
N THR A 82 -3.39 -0.51 -7.65
CA THR A 82 -4.32 0.60 -7.41
C THR A 82 -4.91 1.11 -8.73
N PRO A 83 -5.68 0.27 -9.44
CA PRO A 83 -5.98 0.53 -10.85
C PRO A 83 -7.09 1.55 -11.09
N GLY A 84 -7.78 2.02 -10.08
CA GLY A 84 -8.89 2.96 -10.28
C GLY A 84 -9.29 3.69 -9.02
N LEU A 85 -10.29 4.57 -9.17
CA LEU A 85 -10.78 5.42 -8.09
C LEU A 85 -11.44 4.63 -6.96
N LYS A 86 -12.05 3.48 -7.25
CA LYS A 86 -12.60 2.62 -6.21
C LYS A 86 -11.52 2.21 -5.21
N GLU A 87 -10.38 1.76 -5.72
CA GLU A 87 -9.26 1.31 -4.92
C GLU A 87 -8.62 2.48 -4.16
N VAL A 88 -8.51 3.64 -4.80
CA VAL A 88 -8.03 4.87 -4.14
C VAL A 88 -8.91 5.20 -2.95
N ASN A 89 -10.24 5.17 -3.12
CA ASN A 89 -11.18 5.51 -2.06
C ASN A 89 -11.13 4.49 -0.91
N GLU A 90 -10.94 3.22 -1.21
CA GLU A 90 -10.75 2.18 -0.18
C GLU A 90 -9.53 2.48 0.69
N LEU A 91 -8.45 2.93 0.08
CA LEU A 91 -7.21 3.27 0.80
C LEU A 91 -7.37 4.54 1.64
N ILE A 92 -8.07 5.55 1.10
CA ILE A 92 -8.36 6.78 1.84
C ILE A 92 -9.21 6.46 3.07
N ASP A 93 -10.26 5.67 2.90
CA ASP A 93 -11.14 5.28 4.00
C ASP A 93 -10.41 4.47 5.08
N ALA A 94 -9.41 3.70 4.68
CA ALA A 94 -8.57 2.95 5.61
C ALA A 94 -7.55 3.83 6.35
N GLY A 95 -7.34 5.07 5.89
CA GLY A 95 -6.47 6.03 6.56
C GLY A 95 -5.08 6.20 5.96
N ALA A 96 -4.83 5.73 4.75
CA ALA A 96 -3.52 5.91 4.10
C ALA A 96 -3.18 7.40 3.99
N ASP A 97 -1.95 7.74 4.28
CA ASP A 97 -1.44 9.12 4.15
C ASP A 97 -1.00 9.42 2.72
N ILE A 98 -0.49 8.41 2.04
CA ILE A 98 -0.07 8.50 0.64
C ILE A 98 -0.66 7.31 -0.11
N ILE A 99 -1.21 7.58 -1.29
CA ILE A 99 -1.74 6.54 -2.16
C ILE A 99 -0.71 6.27 -3.26
N ALA A 100 -0.27 5.02 -3.37
CA ALA A 100 0.63 4.61 -4.43
C ALA A 100 -0.18 3.95 -5.55
N PHE A 101 0.05 4.38 -6.78
CA PHE A 101 -0.62 3.81 -7.94
C PHE A 101 0.36 3.69 -9.11
N ASP A 102 0.03 2.83 -10.06
CA ASP A 102 0.83 2.68 -11.28
C ASP A 102 0.51 3.85 -12.23
N GLY A 103 1.47 4.73 -12.44
CA GLY A 103 1.34 5.91 -13.30
C GLY A 103 1.76 5.68 -14.75
N THR A 104 1.85 4.44 -15.20
CA THR A 104 2.18 4.15 -16.60
C THR A 104 1.00 4.47 -17.52
N SER A 105 1.25 4.53 -18.83
CA SER A 105 0.21 4.78 -19.85
C SER A 105 -0.63 3.56 -20.17
N ARG A 106 -0.39 2.41 -19.53
CA ARG A 106 -1.22 1.23 -19.71
C ARG A 106 -2.66 1.48 -19.24
N PRO A 107 -3.66 0.77 -19.78
CA PRO A 107 -5.05 1.00 -19.39
C PRO A 107 -5.30 0.86 -17.89
N HIS A 108 -6.00 1.85 -17.32
CA HIS A 108 -6.45 1.87 -15.95
C HIS A 108 -7.89 1.38 -15.84
N HIS A 109 -8.27 0.90 -14.68
CA HIS A 109 -9.59 0.35 -14.42
C HIS A 109 -10.62 1.47 -14.27
N ARG A 110 -11.46 1.67 -15.31
CA ARG A 110 -12.58 2.62 -15.31
C ARG A 110 -12.20 4.09 -15.04
N CYS A 111 -10.95 4.48 -15.32
CA CYS A 111 -10.52 5.85 -15.17
C CYS A 111 -9.28 6.11 -16.03
N SER A 112 -8.88 7.37 -16.12
CA SER A 112 -7.62 7.78 -16.76
C SER A 112 -6.64 8.27 -15.68
N LEU A 113 -5.39 8.51 -16.09
CA LEU A 113 -4.37 9.05 -15.18
C LEU A 113 -4.75 10.42 -14.63
N GLU A 114 -5.50 11.20 -15.40
CA GLU A 114 -5.92 12.55 -15.00
C GLU A 114 -7.04 12.55 -13.97
N ASP A 115 -7.77 11.45 -13.85
CA ASP A 115 -8.84 11.36 -12.86
C ASP A 115 -8.25 11.25 -11.44
#